data_a9bdc2ea8c0d8c87da98a39285e5b808
#
_entry.id   a9bdc2ea8c0d8c87da98a39285e5b808
#
_cell.length_a   1.000
_cell.length_b   1.000
_cell.length_c   1.000
_cell.angle_alpha   90.00
_cell.angle_beta   90.00
_cell.angle_gamma   90.00
#
_symmetry.space_group_name_H-M   'P 1'
#
loop_
_entity.id
_entity.type
_entity.pdbx_description
1 polymer ?
#
loop_
_entity_poly.entity_id
_entity_poly.type
_entity_poly.pdbx_seq_one_letter_code
_entity_poly.pdbx_strand_id
1 'polypeptide(L)'
;MEKIIRHQFAQIKMASQDDVIAQQHEKAVELARARCNMAEMQLSEKRRELEDYRNETIKVIRGESRLNVDLLNELIDKAQANVEALSQTAEAARQELESRTADMETEQQEYDKLKTWADLYDNCNFAAKKMIVSQFIKSVRVYRDYTLEVEFNVSFEQFQQLQAACSGGANERTNVCIEA
;
A
#
# COMPACT_ATOMS: atom_id res chain seq x y z
N MET A 1 6.37 31.00 13.85
CA MET A 1 6.57 30.01 12.79
C MET A 1 7.63 28.95 13.13
N GLU A 2 8.85 29.33 13.51
CA GLU A 2 9.90 28.35 13.84
C GLU A 2 9.49 27.37 14.96
N LYS A 3 8.80 27.83 16.00
CA LYS A 3 8.28 26.95 17.09
C LYS A 3 7.27 25.92 16.60
N ILE A 4 6.40 26.29 15.65
CA ILE A 4 5.41 25.38 15.06
C ILE A 4 6.10 24.29 14.27
N ILE A 5 7.07 24.66 13.43
CA ILE A 5 7.84 23.73 12.61
C ILE A 5 8.65 22.76 13.49
N ARG A 6 9.31 23.26 14.52
CA ARG A 6 10.01 22.41 15.50
C ARG A 6 9.06 21.44 16.22
N HIS A 7 7.87 21.90 16.59
CA HIS A 7 6.87 21.04 17.21
C HIS A 7 6.44 19.91 16.26
N GLN A 8 6.17 20.21 15.00
CA GLN A 8 5.82 19.22 13.99
C GLN A 8 6.96 18.22 13.73
N PHE A 9 8.19 18.70 13.61
CA PHE A 9 9.34 17.80 13.47
C PHE A 9 9.59 16.94 14.71
N ALA A 10 9.32 17.45 15.92
CA ALA A 10 9.39 16.66 17.13
C ALA A 10 8.31 15.56 17.14
N GLN A 11 7.10 15.85 16.67
CA GLN A 11 6.04 14.84 16.53
C GLN A 11 6.42 13.78 15.49
N ILE A 12 7.00 14.15 14.36
CA ILE A 12 7.50 13.21 13.35
C ILE A 12 8.58 12.28 13.95
N LYS A 13 9.50 12.82 14.73
CA LYS A 13 10.53 12.03 15.42
C LYS A 13 9.94 11.08 16.46
N MET A 14 8.92 11.51 17.20
CA MET A 14 8.24 10.65 18.19
C MET A 14 7.43 9.55 17.51
N ALA A 15 6.71 9.83 16.43
CA ALA A 15 5.95 8.84 15.67
C ALA A 15 6.86 7.78 15.02
N SER A 16 8.14 8.11 14.77
CA SER A 16 9.11 7.13 14.25
C SER A 16 9.48 6.03 15.25
N GLN A 17 9.12 6.19 16.52
CA GLN A 17 9.34 5.17 17.56
C GLN A 17 8.18 4.16 17.65
N ASP A 18 7.01 4.49 17.11
CA ASP A 18 5.87 3.57 17.06
C ASP A 18 5.84 2.81 15.74
N ASP A 19 6.34 1.57 15.76
CA ASP A 19 6.32 0.59 14.66
C ASP A 19 4.90 0.24 14.13
N VAL A 20 3.85 0.87 14.64
CA VAL A 20 2.46 0.53 14.36
C VAL A 20 2.10 0.72 12.88
N ILE A 21 2.66 1.76 12.24
CA ILE A 21 2.39 2.09 10.83
C ILE A 21 3.05 1.07 9.92
N ALA A 22 4.34 0.84 10.14
CA ALA A 22 5.11 -0.17 9.40
C ALA A 22 4.44 -1.54 9.51
N GLN A 23 3.95 -1.92 10.69
CA GLN A 23 3.25 -3.17 10.91
C GLN A 23 1.90 -3.27 10.19
N GLN A 24 1.14 -2.17 10.04
CA GLN A 24 -0.13 -2.19 9.31
C GLN A 24 0.09 -2.36 7.80
N HIS A 25 1.06 -1.65 7.23
CA HIS A 25 1.43 -1.78 5.81
C HIS A 25 2.03 -3.17 5.53
N GLU A 26 2.92 -3.65 6.40
CA GLU A 26 3.48 -4.99 6.31
C GLU A 26 2.38 -6.06 6.31
N LYS A 27 1.41 -5.97 7.22
CA LYS A 27 0.25 -6.88 7.25
C LYS A 27 -0.61 -6.80 5.98
N ALA A 28 -0.79 -5.61 5.40
CA ALA A 28 -1.55 -5.44 4.17
C ALA A 28 -0.83 -6.10 2.98
N VAL A 29 0.49 -5.94 2.88
CA VAL A 29 1.34 -6.60 1.88
C VAL A 29 1.37 -8.11 2.08
N GLU A 30 1.50 -8.59 3.32
CA GLU A 30 1.44 -10.01 3.64
C GLU A 30 0.10 -10.65 3.24
N LEU A 31 -1.01 -9.96 3.50
CA LEU A 31 -2.33 -10.40 3.10
C LEU A 31 -2.48 -10.47 1.58
N ALA A 32 -2.02 -9.45 0.85
CA ALA A 32 -2.02 -9.43 -0.61
C ALA A 32 -1.14 -10.56 -1.17
N ARG A 33 0.03 -10.80 -0.57
CA ARG A 33 0.93 -11.91 -0.92
C ARG A 33 0.28 -13.26 -0.71
N ALA A 34 -0.41 -13.45 0.42
CA ALA A 34 -1.13 -14.70 0.70
C ALA A 34 -2.25 -14.95 -0.32
N ARG A 35 -3.00 -13.90 -0.72
CA ARG A 35 -4.02 -13.98 -1.77
C ARG A 35 -3.42 -14.33 -3.13
N CYS A 36 -2.33 -13.70 -3.51
CA CYS A 36 -1.60 -13.98 -4.75
C CYS A 36 -1.14 -15.45 -4.80
N ASN A 37 -0.47 -15.91 -3.75
CA ASN A 37 -0.01 -17.30 -3.65
C ASN A 37 -1.17 -18.31 -3.73
N MET A 38 -2.30 -18.02 -3.07
CA MET A 38 -3.48 -18.87 -3.12
C MET A 38 -4.06 -18.93 -4.54
N ALA A 39 -4.18 -17.80 -5.22
CA ALA A 39 -4.69 -17.73 -6.59
C ALA A 39 -3.76 -18.46 -7.58
N GLU A 40 -2.46 -18.32 -7.45
CA GLU A 40 -1.47 -19.03 -8.27
C GLU A 40 -1.51 -20.54 -8.03
N MET A 41 -1.67 -20.97 -6.78
CA MET A 41 -1.80 -22.38 -6.43
C MET A 41 -3.07 -22.99 -7.06
N GLN A 42 -4.22 -22.31 -6.96
CA GLN A 42 -5.47 -22.75 -7.59
C GLN A 42 -5.35 -22.82 -9.12
N LEU A 43 -4.72 -21.81 -9.72
CA LEU A 43 -4.46 -21.80 -11.17
C LEU A 43 -3.57 -22.98 -11.59
N SER A 44 -2.52 -23.25 -10.83
CA SER A 44 -1.59 -24.36 -11.09
C SER A 44 -2.31 -25.71 -11.01
N GLU A 45 -3.16 -25.90 -10.01
CA GLU A 45 -3.96 -27.12 -9.85
C GLU A 45 -4.92 -27.33 -11.03
N LYS A 46 -5.62 -26.27 -11.46
CA LYS A 46 -6.56 -26.37 -12.59
C LYS A 46 -5.87 -26.54 -13.95
N ARG A 47 -4.68 -25.97 -14.11
CA ARG A 47 -3.85 -26.26 -15.30
C ARG A 47 -3.43 -27.73 -15.36
N ARG A 48 -3.08 -28.31 -14.22
CA ARG A 48 -2.75 -29.73 -14.13
C ARG A 48 -3.96 -30.61 -14.45
N GLU A 49 -5.13 -30.29 -13.91
CA GLU A 49 -6.38 -30.99 -14.21
C GLU A 49 -6.68 -30.97 -15.73
N LEU A 50 -6.55 -29.80 -16.37
CA LEU A 50 -6.72 -29.66 -17.82
C LEU A 50 -5.72 -30.54 -18.60
N GLU A 51 -4.48 -30.60 -18.16
CA GLU A 51 -3.44 -31.42 -18.80
C GLU A 51 -3.76 -32.91 -18.64
N ASP A 52 -4.27 -33.33 -17.48
CA ASP A 52 -4.69 -34.69 -17.23
C ASP A 52 -5.85 -35.10 -18.19
N TYR A 53 -6.85 -34.24 -18.43
CA TYR A 53 -7.90 -34.49 -19.42
C TYR A 53 -7.35 -34.58 -20.85
N ARG A 54 -6.41 -33.73 -21.23
CA ARG A 54 -5.74 -33.82 -22.54
C ARG A 54 -4.96 -35.10 -22.72
N ASN A 55 -4.25 -35.53 -21.69
CA ASN A 55 -3.56 -36.83 -21.70
C ASN A 55 -4.53 -38.03 -21.81
N GLU A 56 -5.70 -37.91 -21.15
CA GLU A 56 -6.74 -38.94 -21.27
C GLU A 56 -7.32 -39.00 -22.68
N THR A 57 -7.45 -37.87 -23.38
CA THR A 57 -7.85 -37.83 -24.79
C THR A 57 -6.93 -38.69 -25.67
N ILE A 58 -5.63 -38.63 -25.43
CA ILE A 58 -4.65 -39.45 -26.16
C ILE A 58 -4.88 -40.93 -25.93
N LYS A 59 -5.24 -41.35 -24.71
CA LYS A 59 -5.54 -42.77 -24.38
C LYS A 59 -6.82 -43.24 -25.03
N VAL A 60 -7.85 -42.38 -25.09
CA VAL A 60 -9.10 -42.66 -25.80
C VAL A 60 -8.83 -42.90 -27.30
N ILE A 61 -8.06 -42.04 -27.94
CA ILE A 61 -7.69 -42.17 -29.36
C ILE A 61 -6.92 -43.47 -29.63
N ARG A 62 -6.08 -43.90 -28.69
CA ARG A 62 -5.34 -45.18 -28.79
C ARG A 62 -6.17 -46.40 -28.47
N GLY A 63 -7.42 -46.21 -28.02
CA GLY A 63 -8.29 -47.33 -27.59
C GLY A 63 -7.92 -47.90 -26.22
N GLU A 64 -7.12 -47.22 -25.45
CA GLU A 64 -6.65 -47.60 -24.10
C GLU A 64 -7.63 -47.19 -23.00
N SER A 65 -8.56 -46.28 -23.31
CA SER A 65 -9.60 -45.80 -22.37
C SER A 65 -11.00 -46.01 -22.94
N ARG A 66 -11.96 -46.27 -22.05
CA ARG A 66 -13.40 -46.46 -22.38
C ARG A 66 -14.25 -45.20 -22.18
N LEU A 67 -13.64 -44.06 -21.91
CA LEU A 67 -14.35 -42.78 -21.72
C LEU A 67 -15.03 -42.34 -23.02
N ASN A 68 -16.22 -41.73 -22.89
CA ASN A 68 -16.91 -41.13 -24.02
C ASN A 68 -16.19 -39.86 -24.45
N VAL A 69 -15.92 -39.74 -25.75
CA VAL A 69 -15.23 -38.58 -26.35
C VAL A 69 -16.01 -37.30 -26.12
N ASP A 70 -17.34 -37.30 -26.24
CA ASP A 70 -18.17 -36.12 -26.10
C ASP A 70 -18.12 -35.59 -24.66
N LEU A 71 -18.21 -36.50 -23.65
CA LEU A 71 -18.06 -36.13 -22.24
C LEU A 71 -16.67 -35.56 -21.94
N LEU A 72 -15.63 -36.14 -22.54
CA LEU A 72 -14.25 -35.66 -22.33
C LEU A 72 -14.05 -34.28 -22.92
N ASN A 73 -14.64 -34.00 -24.09
CA ASN A 73 -14.60 -32.66 -24.69
C ASN A 73 -15.31 -31.62 -23.80
N GLU A 74 -16.50 -31.96 -23.25
CA GLU A 74 -17.19 -31.08 -22.30
C GLU A 74 -16.34 -30.77 -21.04
N LEU A 75 -15.61 -31.77 -20.53
CA LEU A 75 -14.75 -31.59 -19.37
C LEU A 75 -13.56 -30.69 -19.69
N ILE A 76 -12.97 -30.86 -20.88
CA ILE A 76 -11.87 -30.01 -21.37
C ILE A 76 -12.34 -28.56 -21.52
N ASP A 77 -13.49 -28.32 -22.14
CA ASP A 77 -14.04 -27.00 -22.34
C ASP A 77 -14.30 -26.29 -21.00
N LYS A 78 -14.90 -27.02 -20.03
CA LYS A 78 -15.11 -26.50 -18.67
C LYS A 78 -13.79 -26.21 -17.95
N ALA A 79 -12.81 -27.12 -18.06
CA ALA A 79 -11.51 -26.94 -17.44
C ALA A 79 -10.75 -25.74 -18.05
N GLN A 80 -10.85 -25.53 -19.38
CA GLN A 80 -10.27 -24.37 -20.05
C GLN A 80 -10.92 -23.07 -19.58
N ALA A 81 -12.24 -23.01 -19.48
CA ALA A 81 -12.94 -21.84 -18.97
C ALA A 81 -12.55 -21.53 -17.51
N ASN A 82 -12.38 -22.55 -16.67
CA ASN A 82 -11.92 -22.38 -15.29
C ASN A 82 -10.48 -21.87 -15.23
N VAL A 83 -9.58 -22.40 -16.06
CA VAL A 83 -8.18 -21.92 -16.13
C VAL A 83 -8.14 -20.46 -16.57
N GLU A 84 -8.96 -20.07 -17.55
CA GLU A 84 -9.03 -18.68 -18.01
C GLU A 84 -9.50 -17.74 -16.89
N ALA A 85 -10.60 -18.08 -16.20
CA ALA A 85 -11.14 -17.29 -15.09
C ALA A 85 -10.13 -17.17 -13.93
N LEU A 86 -9.46 -18.27 -13.57
CA LEU A 86 -8.45 -18.27 -12.52
C LEU A 86 -7.17 -17.54 -12.94
N SER A 87 -6.81 -17.55 -14.23
CA SER A 87 -5.69 -16.77 -14.76
C SER A 87 -5.93 -15.28 -14.59
N GLN A 88 -7.14 -14.79 -14.86
CA GLN A 88 -7.51 -13.39 -14.63
C GLN A 88 -7.49 -13.04 -13.14
N THR A 89 -7.98 -13.95 -12.29
CA THR A 89 -7.95 -13.74 -10.83
C THR A 89 -6.52 -13.69 -10.28
N ALA A 90 -5.63 -14.57 -10.74
CA ALA A 90 -4.23 -14.58 -10.34
C ALA A 90 -3.49 -13.33 -10.81
N GLU A 91 -3.77 -12.86 -12.03
CA GLU A 91 -3.19 -11.63 -12.54
C GLU A 91 -3.65 -10.41 -11.74
N ALA A 92 -4.95 -10.31 -11.43
CA ALA A 92 -5.47 -9.24 -10.58
C ALA A 92 -4.85 -9.24 -9.17
N ALA A 93 -4.67 -10.42 -8.57
CA ALA A 93 -4.03 -10.55 -7.27
C ALA A 93 -2.54 -10.17 -7.30
N ARG A 94 -1.84 -10.45 -8.41
CA ARG A 94 -0.45 -10.03 -8.63
C ARG A 94 -0.34 -8.51 -8.74
N GLN A 95 -1.21 -7.88 -9.53
CA GLN A 95 -1.26 -6.43 -9.68
C GLN A 95 -1.60 -5.74 -8.35
N GLU A 96 -2.51 -6.30 -7.55
CA GLU A 96 -2.79 -5.79 -6.19
C GLU A 96 -1.54 -5.86 -5.31
N LEU A 97 -0.80 -6.96 -5.32
CA LEU A 97 0.43 -7.11 -4.55
C LEU A 97 1.50 -6.10 -5.00
N GLU A 98 1.71 -5.94 -6.31
CA GLU A 98 2.66 -4.96 -6.86
C GLU A 98 2.30 -3.53 -6.45
N SER A 99 1.03 -3.14 -6.58
CA SER A 99 0.56 -1.82 -6.16
C SER A 99 0.80 -1.59 -4.67
N ARG A 100 0.42 -2.53 -3.80
CA ARG A 100 0.62 -2.42 -2.35
C ARG A 100 2.08 -2.32 -1.96
N THR A 101 2.95 -3.04 -2.65
CA THR A 101 4.39 -3.01 -2.40
C THR A 101 4.98 -1.67 -2.84
N ALA A 102 4.61 -1.15 -4.01
CA ALA A 102 5.05 0.14 -4.52
C ALA A 102 4.57 1.30 -3.63
N ASP A 103 3.32 1.26 -3.17
CA ASP A 103 2.76 2.25 -2.25
C ASP A 103 3.56 2.27 -0.94
N MET A 104 3.84 1.11 -0.35
CA MET A 104 4.64 0.96 0.87
C MET A 104 6.07 1.51 0.69
N GLU A 105 6.73 1.20 -0.43
CA GLU A 105 8.08 1.70 -0.73
C GLU A 105 8.10 3.24 -0.88
N THR A 106 7.08 3.78 -1.54
CA THR A 106 6.94 5.23 -1.74
C THR A 106 6.73 5.94 -0.40
N GLU A 107 5.81 5.45 0.42
CA GLU A 107 5.54 6.00 1.75
C GLU A 107 6.77 5.92 2.67
N GLN A 108 7.50 4.82 2.64
CA GLN A 108 8.72 4.65 3.40
C GLN A 108 9.79 5.67 2.97
N GLN A 109 9.97 5.89 1.67
CA GLN A 109 10.92 6.88 1.15
C GLN A 109 10.54 8.31 1.55
N GLU A 110 9.25 8.65 1.50
CA GLU A 110 8.76 9.96 1.94
C GLU A 110 8.99 10.16 3.44
N TYR A 111 8.72 9.15 4.23
CA TYR A 111 8.96 9.17 5.67
C TYR A 111 10.44 9.34 6.01
N ASP A 112 11.34 8.60 5.37
CA ASP A 112 12.79 8.71 5.57
C ASP A 112 13.31 10.10 5.19
N LYS A 113 12.77 10.72 4.14
CA LYS A 113 13.07 12.14 3.79
C LYS A 113 12.64 13.10 4.90
N LEU A 114 11.42 12.93 5.44
CA LEU A 114 10.92 13.77 6.52
C LEU A 114 11.77 13.64 7.79
N LYS A 115 12.16 12.43 8.14
CA LYS A 115 13.04 12.15 9.27
C LYS A 115 14.40 12.81 9.10
N THR A 116 14.99 12.68 7.91
CA THR A 116 16.26 13.32 7.57
C THR A 116 16.17 14.85 7.68
N TRP A 117 15.11 15.47 7.20
CA TRP A 117 14.89 16.90 7.31
C TRP A 117 14.67 17.34 8.76
N ALA A 118 13.93 16.56 9.54
CA ALA A 118 13.74 16.84 10.96
C ALA A 118 15.06 16.81 11.76
N ASP A 119 15.97 15.89 11.42
CA ASP A 119 17.29 15.80 12.05
C ASP A 119 18.23 16.94 11.62
N LEU A 120 18.18 17.33 10.36
CA LEU A 120 19.01 18.41 9.82
C LEU A 120 18.53 19.78 10.28
N TYR A 121 17.24 19.98 10.48
CA TYR A 121 16.64 21.29 10.77
C TYR A 121 17.24 21.97 12.01
N ASP A 122 17.46 21.24 13.08
CA ASP A 122 18.00 21.78 14.33
C ASP A 122 19.47 22.21 14.20
N ASN A 123 20.24 21.53 13.35
CA ASN A 123 21.68 21.67 13.22
C ASN A 123 22.13 22.55 12.04
N CYS A 124 21.22 23.02 11.17
CA CYS A 124 21.58 23.77 9.99
C CYS A 124 21.47 25.30 10.17
N ASN A 125 22.15 26.04 9.28
CA ASN A 125 22.08 27.50 9.25
C ASN A 125 20.73 28.01 8.73
N PHE A 126 20.48 29.33 8.86
CA PHE A 126 19.21 29.95 8.49
C PHE A 126 18.83 29.76 7.02
N ALA A 127 19.80 29.78 6.10
CA ALA A 127 19.55 29.57 4.68
C ALA A 127 19.06 28.13 4.39
N ALA A 128 19.69 27.14 5.01
CA ALA A 128 19.28 25.75 4.90
C ALA A 128 17.92 25.48 5.58
N LYS A 129 17.66 26.10 6.74
CA LYS A 129 16.33 26.07 7.38
C LYS A 129 15.23 26.58 6.46
N LYS A 130 15.48 27.71 5.77
CA LYS A 130 14.55 28.29 4.80
C LYS A 130 14.28 27.31 3.64
N MET A 131 15.30 26.64 3.15
CA MET A 131 15.19 25.67 2.07
C MET A 131 14.36 24.44 2.49
N ILE A 132 14.62 23.89 3.68
CA ILE A 132 13.84 22.78 4.25
C ILE A 132 12.36 23.19 4.39
N VAL A 133 12.10 24.35 4.99
CA VAL A 133 10.74 24.87 5.18
C VAL A 133 10.02 25.08 3.85
N SER A 134 10.68 25.58 2.82
CA SER A 134 10.08 25.80 1.49
C SER A 134 9.73 24.48 0.77
N GLN A 135 10.39 23.41 1.10
CA GLN A 135 10.08 22.07 0.58
C GLN A 135 8.93 21.41 1.36
N PHE A 136 8.83 21.72 2.64
CA PHE A 136 7.89 21.10 3.56
C PHE A 136 6.53 21.81 3.59
N ILE A 137 6.51 23.16 3.43
CA ILE A 137 5.32 23.99 3.50
C ILE A 137 4.89 24.41 2.10
N LYS A 138 3.66 24.11 1.73
CA LYS A 138 3.03 24.53 0.48
C LYS A 138 2.51 25.96 0.55
N SER A 139 1.77 26.28 1.62
CA SER A 139 1.21 27.62 1.82
C SER A 139 1.05 27.96 3.29
N VAL A 140 1.13 29.25 3.60
CA VAL A 140 0.81 29.80 4.93
C VAL A 140 -0.19 30.92 4.76
N ARG A 141 -1.36 30.79 5.37
CA ARG A 141 -2.38 31.84 5.41
C ARG A 141 -2.39 32.46 6.80
N VAL A 142 -2.35 33.78 6.83
CA VAL A 142 -2.41 34.57 8.08
C VAL A 142 -3.74 35.30 8.09
N TYR A 143 -4.54 35.08 9.11
CA TYR A 143 -5.82 35.74 9.30
C TYR A 143 -5.68 36.97 10.20
N ARG A 144 -6.69 37.87 10.18
CA ARG A 144 -6.66 39.13 10.94
C ARG A 144 -6.65 38.97 12.45
N ASP A 145 -7.11 37.83 12.94
CA ASP A 145 -7.10 37.40 14.35
C ASP A 145 -5.77 36.72 14.78
N TYR A 146 -4.74 36.85 13.91
CA TYR A 146 -3.43 36.20 14.09
C TYR A 146 -3.44 34.66 14.03
N THR A 147 -4.56 34.06 13.61
CA THR A 147 -4.61 32.61 13.34
C THR A 147 -3.74 32.31 12.10
N LEU A 148 -2.93 31.25 12.21
CA LEU A 148 -2.06 30.77 11.14
C LEU A 148 -2.60 29.43 10.64
N GLU A 149 -2.91 29.35 9.35
CA GLU A 149 -3.21 28.10 8.66
C GLU A 149 -2.00 27.72 7.82
N VAL A 150 -1.42 26.56 8.10
CA VAL A 150 -0.23 26.05 7.40
C VAL A 150 -0.62 24.80 6.60
N GLU A 151 -0.46 24.87 5.29
CA GLU A 151 -0.65 23.74 4.38
C GLU A 151 0.72 23.13 4.06
N PHE A 152 0.85 21.82 4.26
CA PHE A 152 2.10 21.10 4.03
C PHE A 152 2.12 20.46 2.64
N ASN A 153 3.30 20.29 2.03
CA ASN A 153 3.51 19.64 0.74
C ASN A 153 3.42 18.11 0.82
N VAL A 154 3.56 17.57 2.02
CA VAL A 154 3.44 16.12 2.28
C VAL A 154 1.99 15.83 2.59
N SER A 155 1.47 14.72 2.12
CA SER A 155 0.11 14.27 2.45
C SER A 155 0.03 13.86 3.93
N PHE A 156 0.00 14.89 4.76
CA PHE A 156 -0.07 14.79 6.21
C PHE A 156 -1.39 14.16 6.67
N GLU A 157 -2.37 14.01 5.76
CA GLU A 157 -3.64 13.33 6.03
C GLU A 157 -3.43 11.87 6.39
N GLN A 158 -2.51 11.18 5.76
CA GLN A 158 -2.12 9.82 6.14
C GLN A 158 -1.48 9.80 7.54
N PHE A 159 -0.66 10.80 7.84
CA PHE A 159 -0.02 10.95 9.16
C PHE A 159 -1.02 11.31 10.27
N GLN A 160 -2.04 12.13 9.98
CA GLN A 160 -3.11 12.46 10.94
C GLN A 160 -4.09 11.28 11.15
N GLN A 161 -4.40 10.51 10.13
CA GLN A 161 -5.22 9.30 10.25
C GLN A 161 -4.54 8.28 11.17
N LEU A 162 -3.23 8.23 11.18
CA LEU A 162 -2.44 7.36 12.04
C LEU A 162 -2.40 7.86 13.50
N GLN A 163 -2.30 9.17 13.74
CA GLN A 163 -2.45 9.75 15.06
C GLN A 163 -3.86 9.54 15.63
N ALA A 164 -4.90 9.63 14.82
CA ALA A 164 -6.28 9.39 15.22
C ALA A 164 -6.53 7.90 15.53
N ALA A 165 -5.89 6.98 14.85
CA ALA A 165 -5.96 5.55 15.13
C ALA A 165 -5.26 5.16 16.44
N CYS A 166 -4.17 5.86 16.82
CA CYS A 166 -3.45 5.64 18.07
C CYS A 166 -4.09 6.33 19.29
N SER A 167 -4.85 7.42 19.10
CA SER A 167 -5.45 8.20 20.19
C SER A 167 -6.93 7.96 20.42
N GLY A 168 -7.51 6.85 19.92
CA GLY A 168 -8.86 6.40 20.26
C GLY A 168 -9.89 7.51 20.39
N GLY A 169 -10.31 8.11 19.28
CA GLY A 169 -11.54 8.93 19.21
C GLY A 169 -11.37 10.37 19.64
N ALA A 170 -11.14 11.26 18.68
CA ALA A 170 -11.79 12.56 18.56
C ALA A 170 -11.42 13.17 17.20
N ASN A 171 -12.46 13.41 16.46
CA ASN A 171 -12.40 14.07 15.15
C ASN A 171 -12.21 15.59 15.44
N GLU A 172 -10.99 16.07 15.48
CA GLU A 172 -10.72 17.50 15.54
C GLU A 172 -9.77 17.87 14.39
N ARG A 173 -10.31 18.67 13.48
CA ARG A 173 -9.52 19.48 12.55
C ARG A 173 -8.57 20.31 13.42
N THR A 174 -7.27 20.05 13.31
CA THR A 174 -6.28 20.76 14.08
C THR A 174 -6.11 22.19 13.54
N ASN A 175 -7.05 23.06 13.91
CA ASN A 175 -6.81 24.49 13.92
C ASN A 175 -5.94 24.76 15.13
N VAL A 176 -4.64 24.93 14.93
CA VAL A 176 -3.74 25.38 15.99
C VAL A 176 -3.97 26.89 16.18
N CYS A 177 -4.87 27.25 17.07
CA CYS A 177 -4.98 28.61 17.60
C CYS A 177 -3.82 28.80 18.57
N ILE A 178 -2.93 29.73 18.29
CA ILE A 178 -1.89 30.20 19.21
C ILE A 178 -2.29 31.62 19.62
N GLU A 179 -2.76 31.76 20.84
CA GLU A 179 -2.84 33.08 21.49
C GLU A 179 -1.43 33.56 21.79
N ALA A 180 -1.19 34.83 21.46
CA ALA A 180 0.09 35.52 21.59
C ALA A 180 0.41 35.85 23.05
#